data_9a98f21699eda795b045a1d6203abad1
#
_entry.id   9a98f21699eda795b045a1d6203abad1
#
_cell.length_a   1.000
_cell.length_b   1.000
_cell.length_c   1.000
_cell.angle_alpha   90.00
_cell.angle_beta   90.00
_cell.angle_gamma   90.00
#
_symmetry.space_group_name_H-M   'P 1'
#
loop_
_entity.id
_entity.type
_entity.pdbx_description
1 polymer ?
#
loop_
_entity_poly.entity_id
_entity_poly.type
_entity_poly.pdbx_seq_one_letter_code
_entity_poly.pdbx_strand_id
1 'polypeptide(L)' 'MKPIPIKKFRKFLKSIGLTHIRTESSHEIYNNTEKPLLRPVTLDSNYPEVPTLHIKTNLITIGMSSKEFEEKIKKL' A
#
# COMPACT_ATOMS: atom_id res chain seq x y z
N MET A 1 -2.76 -15.08 -3.50
CA MET A 1 -2.96 -13.61 -3.55
C MET A 1 -2.89 -13.16 -5.00
N LYS A 2 -3.79 -12.27 -5.39
CA LYS A 2 -3.86 -11.74 -6.75
C LYS A 2 -3.38 -10.30 -6.79
N PRO A 3 -2.91 -9.81 -7.94
CA PRO A 3 -2.67 -8.37 -8.09
C PRO A 3 -3.95 -7.58 -7.79
N ILE A 4 -3.78 -6.38 -7.25
CA ILE A 4 -4.89 -5.53 -6.83
C ILE A 4 -4.86 -4.24 -7.66
N PRO A 5 -6.01 -3.75 -8.17
CA PRO A 5 -6.03 -2.47 -8.85
C PRO A 5 -5.41 -1.39 -7.97
N ILE A 6 -4.57 -0.54 -8.56
CA ILE A 6 -3.84 0.46 -7.77
C ILE A 6 -4.78 1.40 -7.03
N LYS A 7 -5.93 1.73 -7.62
CA LYS A 7 -6.92 2.59 -6.96
C LYS A 7 -7.45 1.96 -5.68
N LYS A 8 -7.69 0.65 -5.70
CA LYS A 8 -8.17 -0.08 -4.53
C LYS A 8 -7.09 -0.17 -3.47
N PHE A 9 -5.85 -0.37 -3.87
CA PHE A 9 -4.72 -0.41 -2.94
C PHE A 9 -4.53 0.95 -2.27
N ARG A 10 -4.71 2.05 -3.01
CA ARG A 10 -4.66 3.40 -2.43
C ARG A 10 -5.74 3.57 -1.35
N LYS A 11 -6.96 3.07 -1.59
CA LYS A 11 -8.02 3.10 -0.59
C LYS A 11 -7.65 2.30 0.65
N PHE A 12 -7.03 1.14 0.45
CA PHE A 12 -6.55 0.32 1.55
C PHE A 12 -5.53 1.08 2.40
N LEU A 13 -4.53 1.70 1.77
CA LEU A 13 -3.52 2.46 2.50
C LEU A 13 -4.16 3.57 3.33
N LYS A 14 -5.11 4.29 2.74
CA LYS A 14 -5.83 5.34 3.45
C LYS A 14 -6.62 4.78 4.63
N SER A 15 -7.23 3.61 4.46
CA SER A 15 -8.05 2.98 5.51
C SER A 15 -7.23 2.59 6.75
N ILE A 16 -5.93 2.37 6.60
CA ILE A 16 -5.04 2.04 7.72
C ILE A 16 -4.23 3.24 8.20
N GLY A 17 -4.60 4.44 7.78
CA GLY A 17 -3.99 5.68 8.28
C GLY A 17 -2.77 6.17 7.53
N LEU A 18 -2.48 5.61 6.36
CA LEU A 18 -1.37 6.08 5.54
C LEU A 18 -1.86 7.12 4.55
N THR A 19 -1.09 8.20 4.40
CA THR A 19 -1.41 9.28 3.48
C THR A 19 -0.30 9.44 2.45
N HIS A 20 -0.67 9.99 1.30
CA HIS A 20 0.29 10.31 0.24
C HIS A 20 1.17 11.48 0.70
N ILE A 21 2.48 11.24 0.75
CA ILE A 21 3.44 12.26 1.19
C ILE A 21 3.97 13.05 0.00
N ARG A 22 4.42 12.34 -1.03
CA ARG A 22 4.97 12.96 -2.24
C ARG A 22 5.02 11.94 -3.37
N THR A 23 5.24 12.42 -4.57
CA THR A 23 5.47 11.57 -5.75
C THR A 23 6.82 11.93 -6.33
N GLU A 24 7.67 10.93 -6.53
CA GLU A 24 8.96 11.08 -7.19
C GLU A 24 8.93 10.24 -8.47
N SER A 25 8.87 10.92 -9.62
CA SER A 25 8.69 10.26 -10.91
C SER A 25 7.38 9.47 -10.89
N SER A 26 7.41 8.15 -11.06
CA SER A 26 6.22 7.30 -10.98
C SER A 26 6.00 6.69 -9.60
N HIS A 27 6.86 7.01 -8.62
CA HIS A 27 6.78 6.41 -7.29
C HIS A 27 5.98 7.31 -6.35
N GLU A 28 4.84 6.80 -5.89
CA GLU A 28 4.00 7.47 -4.90
C GLU A 28 4.43 7.00 -3.52
N ILE A 29 4.76 7.93 -2.64
CA ILE A 29 5.28 7.65 -1.31
C ILE A 29 4.18 7.88 -0.27
N TYR A 30 3.91 6.86 0.55
CA TYR A 30 2.88 6.91 1.59
C TYR A 30 3.50 6.66 2.96
N ASN A 31 3.01 7.38 3.96
CA ASN A 31 3.43 7.15 5.34
C ASN A 31 2.36 7.66 6.30
N ASN A 32 2.49 7.32 7.57
CA ASN A 32 1.65 7.86 8.63
C ASN A 32 2.37 9.06 9.22
N THR A 33 1.72 10.23 9.21
CA THR A 33 2.34 11.46 9.69
C THR A 33 2.44 11.53 11.22
N GLU A 34 1.56 10.81 11.93
CA GLU A 34 1.57 10.81 13.40
C GLU A 34 2.54 9.74 13.95
N LYS A 35 2.54 8.56 13.33
CA LYS A 35 3.42 7.44 13.73
C LYS A 35 4.11 6.93 12.48
N PRO A 36 5.18 7.59 12.03
CA PRO A 36 5.86 7.19 10.81
C PRO A 36 6.37 5.75 10.86
N LEU A 37 6.23 5.04 9.75
CA LEU A 37 6.81 3.72 9.59
C LEU A 37 8.33 3.86 9.45
N LEU A 38 9.07 2.79 9.78
CA LEU A 38 10.52 2.77 9.59
C LEU A 38 10.90 3.06 8.14
N ARG A 39 10.09 2.56 7.21
CA ARG A 39 10.24 2.83 5.78
C ARG A 39 8.89 3.24 5.23
N PRO A 40 8.85 4.17 4.27
CA PRO A 40 7.57 4.51 3.65
C PRO A 40 7.08 3.38 2.75
N VAL A 41 5.77 3.35 2.52
CA VAL A 41 5.16 2.47 1.52
C VAL A 41 5.29 3.15 0.17
N THR A 42 5.70 2.41 -0.85
CA THR A 42 5.89 2.95 -2.20
C THR A 42 5.01 2.22 -3.18
N LEU A 43 4.26 2.97 -4.00
CA LEU A 43 3.50 2.44 -5.12
C LEU A 43 4.09 2.97 -6.42
N ASP A 44 4.15 2.10 -7.44
CA ASP A 44 4.59 2.50 -8.77
C ASP A 44 3.37 2.71 -9.65
N SER A 45 3.09 3.98 -10.01
CA SER A 45 1.92 4.33 -10.81
C SER A 45 1.99 3.84 -12.25
N ASN A 46 3.14 3.32 -12.70
CA ASN A 46 3.24 2.66 -14.00
C ASN A 46 2.49 1.33 -14.03
N TYR A 47 2.16 0.76 -12.88
CA TYR A 47 1.42 -0.49 -12.80
C TYR A 47 -0.05 -0.19 -12.50
N PRO A 48 -0.97 -0.45 -13.44
CA PRO A 48 -2.41 -0.25 -13.18
C PRO A 48 -2.92 -1.20 -12.11
N GLU A 49 -2.26 -2.35 -11.93
CA GLU A 49 -2.49 -3.27 -10.83
C GLU A 49 -1.21 -3.41 -10.04
N VAL A 50 -1.32 -3.39 -8.70
CA VAL A 50 -0.15 -3.58 -7.84
C VAL A 50 0.25 -5.05 -7.90
N PRO A 51 1.48 -5.35 -8.38
CA PRO A 51 1.93 -6.75 -8.46
C PRO A 51 1.97 -7.41 -7.10
N THR A 52 1.75 -8.72 -7.08
CA THR A 52 1.75 -9.51 -5.85
C THR A 52 3.04 -9.30 -5.04
N LEU A 53 4.19 -9.26 -5.70
CA LEU A 53 5.46 -9.04 -5.03
C LEU A 53 5.50 -7.69 -4.31
N HIS A 54 4.99 -6.63 -4.95
CA HIS A 54 4.94 -5.31 -4.35
C HIS A 54 3.98 -5.29 -3.15
N ILE A 55 2.85 -6.00 -3.26
CA ILE A 55 1.91 -6.12 -2.15
C ILE A 55 2.61 -6.76 -0.95
N LYS A 56 3.28 -7.89 -1.15
CA LYS A 56 3.97 -8.60 -0.08
C LYS A 56 5.05 -7.74 0.58
N THR A 57 5.84 -7.04 -0.22
CA THR A 57 6.88 -6.15 0.29
C THR A 57 6.29 -5.04 1.14
N ASN A 58 5.20 -4.42 0.67
CA ASN A 58 4.55 -3.36 1.40
C ASN A 58 3.88 -3.86 2.69
N LEU A 59 3.33 -5.07 2.68
CA LEU A 59 2.76 -5.65 3.89
C LEU A 59 3.81 -5.90 4.95
N ILE A 60 5.01 -6.33 4.56
CA ILE A 60 6.13 -6.48 5.49
C ILE A 60 6.47 -5.12 6.12
N THR A 61 6.55 -4.08 5.31
CA THR A 61 6.81 -2.71 5.77
C THR A 61 5.75 -2.24 6.76
N ILE A 62 4.48 -2.53 6.47
CA ILE A 62 3.34 -2.15 7.32
C ILE A 62 3.26 -3.02 8.59
N GLY A 63 3.74 -4.26 8.52
CA GLY A 63 3.64 -5.21 9.61
C GLY A 63 2.32 -5.98 9.61
N MET A 64 1.74 -6.18 8.44
CA MET A 64 0.44 -6.86 8.32
C MET A 64 0.60 -8.20 7.61
N SER A 65 -0.15 -9.21 8.07
CA SER A 65 -0.17 -10.51 7.41
C SER A 65 -1.01 -10.47 6.12
N SER A 66 -0.71 -11.39 5.20
CA SER A 66 -1.49 -11.51 3.97
C SER A 66 -2.96 -11.82 4.27
N LYS A 67 -3.22 -12.64 5.28
CA LYS A 67 -4.59 -13.00 5.68
C LYS A 67 -5.35 -11.78 6.16
N GLU A 68 -4.75 -10.98 7.00
CA GLU A 68 -5.37 -9.75 7.50
C GLU A 68 -5.64 -8.78 6.37
N PHE A 69 -4.69 -8.63 5.47
CA PHE A 69 -4.83 -7.77 4.29
C PHE A 69 -6.01 -8.22 3.42
N GLU A 70 -6.11 -9.52 3.13
CA GLU A 70 -7.20 -10.03 2.30
C GLU A 70 -8.57 -9.80 2.92
N GLU A 71 -8.67 -9.91 4.25
CA GLU A 71 -9.91 -9.62 4.95
C GLU A 71 -10.28 -8.14 4.85
N LYS A 72 -9.30 -7.25 5.01
CA LYS A 72 -9.53 -5.80 4.93
C LYS A 72 -9.88 -5.35 3.52
N ILE A 73 -9.21 -5.89 2.51
CA ILE A 73 -9.42 -5.48 1.12
C ILE A 73 -10.82 -5.87 0.64
N LYS A 74 -11.39 -6.94 1.15
CA LYS A 74 -12.75 -7.37 0.80
C LYS A 74 -13.82 -6.39 1.26
N LYS A 75 -13.53 -5.61 2.29
CA LYS A 75 -14.48 -4.65 2.87
C LYS A 75 -14.42 -3.27 2.23
N LEU A 76 -13.53 -3.10 1.28
CA LEU A 76 -13.34 -1.80 0.63
C LEU A 76 -14.15 -1.69 -0.69
#